data_508e997ad23afdef915bfc21f8a25a40
#
_entry.id   508e997ad23afdef915bfc21f8a25a40
#
_cell.length_a   1.000
_cell.length_b   1.000
_cell.length_c   1.000
_cell.angle_alpha   90.00
_cell.angle_beta   90.00
_cell.angle_gamma   90.00
#
_symmetry.space_group_name_H-M   'P 1'
#
loop_
_entity.id
_entity.type
_entity.pdbx_description
1 polymer ?
#
loop_
_entity_poly.entity_id
_entity_poly.type
_entity_poly.pdbx_seq_one_letter_code
_entity_poly.pdbx_strand_id
1 'polypeptide(L)'
;MGIVVRQSFLNLISIGIAFLIGAVNTLYLYPTYLGSTFQGLVIALLAISNIVQPFISFGTQHAVIRYYSKYNKKREKDGLLTISVLIPLIIILLFVPIFFSFYDDIKSYLFQSNETLSKYVYVIIYIAVSTSFFEIFYSWLRVKLKSVFGNFLKELYPRV
;
A
#
# COMPACT_ATOMS: atom_id res chain seq x y z
N MET A 1 -3.55 -12.19 30.93
CA MET A 1 -3.14 -11.11 29.98
C MET A 1 -4.32 -10.78 29.07
N GLY A 2 -4.67 -9.49 28.92
CA GLY A 2 -5.75 -9.08 28.04
C GLY A 2 -5.47 -9.36 26.56
N ILE A 3 -6.50 -9.52 25.76
CA ILE A 3 -6.42 -9.79 24.29
C ILE A 3 -5.51 -8.77 23.60
N VAL A 4 -5.58 -7.50 24.02
CA VAL A 4 -4.78 -6.40 23.44
C VAL A 4 -3.27 -6.61 23.66
N VAL A 5 -2.87 -7.00 24.88
CA VAL A 5 -1.44 -7.22 25.23
C VAL A 5 -0.87 -8.38 24.39
N ARG A 6 -1.63 -9.48 24.27
CA ARG A 6 -1.22 -10.62 23.44
C ARG A 6 -1.07 -10.24 21.97
N GLN A 7 -2.02 -9.48 21.44
CA GLN A 7 -1.96 -9.02 20.05
C GLN A 7 -0.79 -8.07 19.82
N SER A 8 -0.52 -7.15 20.75
CA SER A 8 0.62 -6.22 20.66
C SER A 8 1.96 -6.97 20.65
N PHE A 9 2.10 -7.98 21.50
CA PHE A 9 3.31 -8.81 21.55
C PHE A 9 3.53 -9.60 20.26
N LEU A 10 2.48 -10.25 19.72
CA LEU A 10 2.56 -10.96 18.45
C LEU A 10 2.87 -10.02 17.27
N ASN A 11 2.30 -8.81 17.28
CA ASN A 11 2.62 -7.79 16.28
C ASN A 11 4.09 -7.38 16.35
N LEU A 12 4.63 -7.17 17.55
CA LEU A 12 6.04 -6.81 17.74
C LEU A 12 6.98 -7.90 17.17
N ILE A 13 6.71 -9.16 17.47
CA ILE A 13 7.48 -10.29 16.93
C ILE A 13 7.38 -10.32 15.39
N SER A 14 6.17 -10.22 14.83
CA SER A 14 5.97 -10.24 13.37
C SER A 14 6.73 -9.11 12.67
N ILE A 15 6.69 -7.90 13.22
CA ILE A 15 7.42 -6.74 12.70
C ILE A 15 8.93 -6.94 12.82
N GLY A 16 9.41 -7.48 13.95
CA GLY A 16 10.83 -7.78 14.15
C GLY A 16 11.37 -8.79 13.14
N ILE A 17 10.65 -9.90 12.91
CA ILE A 17 11.01 -10.90 11.90
C ILE A 17 10.99 -10.29 10.51
N ALA A 18 9.96 -9.53 10.17
CA ALA A 18 9.84 -8.86 8.88
C ALA A 18 10.99 -7.87 8.65
N PHE A 19 11.41 -7.14 9.69
CA PHE A 19 12.55 -6.23 9.62
C PHE A 19 13.86 -6.97 9.31
N LEU A 20 14.13 -8.08 10.01
CA LEU A 20 15.33 -8.89 9.78
C LEU A 20 15.37 -9.46 8.36
N ILE A 21 14.25 -10.03 7.87
CA ILE A 21 14.16 -10.53 6.50
C ILE A 21 14.35 -9.39 5.49
N GLY A 22 13.68 -8.26 5.70
CA GLY A 22 13.82 -7.08 4.85
C GLY A 22 15.24 -6.53 4.82
N ALA A 23 15.95 -6.53 5.96
CA ALA A 23 17.35 -6.12 6.03
C ALA A 23 18.25 -7.05 5.21
N VAL A 24 18.10 -8.37 5.33
CA VAL A 24 18.85 -9.35 4.53
C VAL A 24 18.56 -9.16 3.05
N ASN A 25 17.30 -9.00 2.66
CA ASN A 25 16.93 -8.77 1.27
C ASN A 25 17.54 -7.49 0.71
N THR A 26 17.41 -6.37 1.41
CA THR A 26 17.83 -5.06 0.91
C THR A 26 19.34 -4.87 0.92
N LEU A 27 20.05 -5.39 1.95
CA LEU A 27 21.48 -5.20 2.13
C LEU A 27 22.32 -6.25 1.40
N TYR A 28 21.78 -7.45 1.19
CA TYR A 28 22.54 -8.56 0.63
C TYR A 28 21.93 -9.11 -0.66
N LEU A 29 20.69 -9.56 -0.66
CA LEU A 29 20.11 -10.25 -1.81
C LEU A 29 19.89 -9.30 -3.00
N TYR A 30 19.28 -8.14 -2.81
CA TYR A 30 19.00 -7.22 -3.91
C TYR A 30 20.27 -6.68 -4.56
N PRO A 31 21.30 -6.19 -3.84
CA PRO A 31 22.55 -5.77 -4.48
C PRO A 31 23.26 -6.89 -5.24
N THR A 32 23.21 -8.12 -4.71
CA THR A 32 23.92 -9.26 -5.29
C THR A 32 23.25 -9.77 -6.57
N TYR A 33 21.91 -9.86 -6.59
CA TYR A 33 21.17 -10.48 -7.70
C TYR A 33 20.56 -9.47 -8.68
N LEU A 34 20.10 -8.31 -8.23
CA LEU A 34 19.52 -7.30 -9.11
C LEU A 34 20.54 -6.26 -9.59
N GLY A 35 21.63 -6.04 -8.82
CA GLY A 35 22.53 -4.93 -9.04
C GLY A 35 21.96 -3.58 -8.58
N SER A 36 22.83 -2.59 -8.41
CA SER A 36 22.47 -1.29 -7.83
C SER A 36 21.42 -0.51 -8.65
N THR A 37 21.48 -0.62 -9.97
CA THR A 37 20.56 0.10 -10.87
C THR A 37 19.12 -0.37 -10.73
N PHE A 38 18.87 -1.68 -10.75
CA PHE A 38 17.53 -2.22 -10.61
C PHE A 38 17.01 -2.15 -9.19
N GLN A 39 17.88 -2.27 -8.18
CA GLN A 39 17.50 -1.99 -6.79
C GLN A 39 16.99 -0.55 -6.63
N GLY A 40 17.75 0.43 -7.17
CA GLY A 40 17.33 1.83 -7.17
C GLY A 40 16.00 2.06 -7.90
N LEU A 41 15.77 1.37 -9.03
CA LEU A 41 14.52 1.40 -9.76
C LEU A 41 13.33 0.92 -8.90
N VAL A 42 13.46 -0.22 -8.25
CA VAL A 42 12.39 -0.77 -7.38
C VAL A 42 12.06 0.20 -6.24
N ILE A 43 13.09 0.74 -5.57
CA ILE A 43 12.90 1.70 -4.48
C ILE A 43 12.19 2.97 -4.99
N ALA A 44 12.59 3.50 -6.14
CA ALA A 44 11.98 4.69 -6.74
C ALA A 44 10.51 4.45 -7.13
N LEU A 45 10.20 3.32 -7.78
CA LEU A 45 8.82 2.96 -8.14
C LEU A 45 7.93 2.84 -6.90
N LEU A 46 8.39 2.18 -5.85
CA LEU A 46 7.65 2.06 -4.60
C LEU A 46 7.47 3.42 -3.90
N ALA A 47 8.52 4.25 -3.86
CA ALA A 47 8.44 5.58 -3.25
C ALA A 47 7.41 6.48 -3.94
N ILE A 48 7.45 6.55 -5.27
CA ILE A 48 6.50 7.35 -6.06
C ILE A 48 5.09 6.79 -5.92
N SER A 49 4.92 5.46 -5.98
CA SER A 49 3.62 4.82 -5.80
C SER A 49 3.01 5.11 -4.43
N ASN A 50 3.82 5.17 -3.37
CA ASN A 50 3.38 5.53 -2.03
C ASN A 50 2.93 7.01 -1.91
N ILE A 51 3.45 7.90 -2.77
CA ILE A 51 2.97 9.28 -2.86
C ILE A 51 1.62 9.34 -3.59
N VAL A 52 1.45 8.54 -4.65
CA VAL A 52 0.21 8.50 -5.45
C VAL A 52 -0.93 7.77 -4.73
N GLN A 53 -0.63 6.75 -3.95
CA GLN A 53 -1.58 5.91 -3.24
C GLN A 53 -2.63 6.67 -2.41
N PRO A 54 -2.30 7.70 -1.59
CA PRO A 54 -3.30 8.46 -0.82
C PRO A 54 -4.31 9.21 -1.69
N PHE A 55 -3.92 9.65 -2.88
CA PHE A 55 -4.83 10.31 -3.81
C PHE A 55 -5.86 9.32 -4.37
N ILE A 56 -5.46 8.09 -4.66
CA ILE A 56 -6.37 7.02 -5.11
C ILE A 56 -7.30 6.58 -3.99
N SER A 57 -6.76 6.32 -2.80
CA SER A 57 -7.57 5.87 -1.65
C SER A 57 -8.46 6.97 -1.07
N PHE A 58 -8.15 8.24 -1.35
CA PHE A 58 -8.85 9.43 -0.84
C PHE A 58 -9.06 9.40 0.69
N GLY A 59 -8.13 8.79 1.40
CA GLY A 59 -8.17 8.69 2.86
C GLY A 59 -9.27 7.76 3.42
N THR A 60 -9.92 6.95 2.59
CA THR A 60 -11.03 6.07 3.02
C THR A 60 -10.61 5.06 4.08
N GLN A 61 -9.35 4.58 4.05
CA GLN A 61 -8.79 3.73 5.10
C GLN A 61 -8.82 4.40 6.48
N HIS A 62 -8.55 5.70 6.56
CA HIS A 62 -8.61 6.46 7.80
C HIS A 62 -10.05 6.70 8.26
N ALA A 63 -10.95 6.95 7.31
CA ALA A 63 -12.38 7.08 7.59
C ALA A 63 -12.95 5.79 8.20
N VAL A 64 -12.59 4.62 7.68
CA VAL A 64 -12.99 3.32 8.24
C VAL A 64 -12.54 3.21 9.69
N ILE A 65 -11.27 3.46 10.00
CA ILE A 65 -10.74 3.34 11.37
C ILE A 65 -11.46 4.30 12.33
N ARG A 66 -11.71 5.55 11.88
CA ARG A 66 -12.29 6.59 12.73
C ARG A 66 -13.78 6.40 12.98
N TYR A 67 -14.53 6.00 11.97
CA TYR A 67 -16.00 6.01 12.04
C TYR A 67 -16.63 4.64 12.29
N TYR A 68 -15.93 3.53 12.07
CA TYR A 68 -16.50 2.18 12.26
C TYR A 68 -17.04 1.94 13.67
N SER A 69 -16.36 2.44 14.71
CA SER A 69 -16.79 2.31 16.11
C SER A 69 -17.97 3.19 16.48
N LYS A 70 -18.25 4.24 15.69
CA LYS A 70 -19.39 5.14 15.94
C LYS A 70 -20.72 4.56 15.49
N TYR A 71 -20.70 3.62 14.56
CA TYR A 71 -21.90 2.96 14.08
C TYR A 71 -22.23 1.75 14.95
N ASN A 72 -23.52 1.64 15.36
CA ASN A 72 -23.97 0.52 16.17
C ASN A 72 -24.63 -0.58 15.32
N LYS A 73 -25.34 -0.19 14.26
CA LYS A 73 -26.04 -1.14 13.39
C LYS A 73 -25.10 -1.79 12.39
N LYS A 74 -25.26 -3.10 12.20
CA LYS A 74 -24.47 -3.87 11.22
C LYS A 74 -24.56 -3.26 9.82
N ARG A 75 -25.79 -2.88 9.39
CA ARG A 75 -26.03 -2.28 8.07
C ARG A 75 -25.21 -0.99 7.83
N GLU A 76 -25.07 -0.16 8.85
CA GLU A 76 -24.28 1.09 8.77
C GLU A 76 -22.79 0.80 8.66
N LYS A 77 -22.29 -0.20 9.41
CA LYS A 77 -20.91 -0.67 9.33
C LYS A 77 -20.58 -1.25 7.94
N ASP A 78 -21.47 -2.10 7.43
CA ASP A 78 -21.32 -2.69 6.10
C ASP A 78 -21.39 -1.60 5.01
N GLY A 79 -22.27 -0.61 5.16
CA GLY A 79 -22.34 0.56 4.28
C GLY A 79 -21.04 1.37 4.27
N LEU A 80 -20.43 1.64 5.44
CA LEU A 80 -19.13 2.32 5.53
C LEU A 80 -18.03 1.54 4.80
N LEU A 81 -17.99 0.21 4.98
CA LEU A 81 -17.02 -0.65 4.31
C LEU A 81 -17.25 -0.65 2.78
N THR A 82 -18.48 -0.70 2.33
CA THR A 82 -18.82 -0.63 0.90
C THR A 82 -18.38 0.70 0.29
N ILE A 83 -18.71 1.82 0.93
CA ILE A 83 -18.32 3.15 0.46
C ILE A 83 -16.80 3.30 0.43
N SER A 84 -16.07 2.71 1.38
CA SER A 84 -14.60 2.78 1.41
C SER A 84 -13.93 2.11 0.21
N VAL A 85 -14.60 1.18 -0.46
CA VAL A 85 -14.15 0.56 -1.71
C VAL A 85 -14.66 1.31 -2.93
N LEU A 86 -15.91 1.80 -2.90
CA LEU A 86 -16.52 2.48 -4.05
C LEU A 86 -15.83 3.81 -4.38
N ILE A 87 -15.44 4.60 -3.36
CA ILE A 87 -14.76 5.88 -3.59
C ILE A 87 -13.45 5.70 -4.39
N PRO A 88 -12.50 4.83 -3.99
CA PRO A 88 -11.31 4.57 -4.80
C PRO A 88 -11.60 4.05 -6.20
N LEU A 89 -12.62 3.19 -6.36
CA LEU A 89 -13.01 2.71 -7.70
C LEU A 89 -13.45 3.85 -8.62
N ILE A 90 -14.24 4.80 -8.11
CA ILE A 90 -14.66 5.98 -8.87
C ILE A 90 -13.43 6.84 -9.23
N ILE A 91 -12.54 7.05 -8.27
CA ILE A 91 -11.32 7.84 -8.49
C ILE A 91 -10.43 7.17 -9.55
N ILE A 92 -10.24 5.86 -9.48
CA ILE A 92 -9.47 5.11 -10.47
C ILE A 92 -10.11 5.26 -11.86
N LEU A 93 -11.43 5.12 -11.96
CA LEU A 93 -12.15 5.24 -13.22
C LEU A 93 -11.94 6.62 -13.88
N LEU A 94 -11.83 7.67 -13.07
CA LEU A 94 -11.61 9.03 -13.56
C LEU A 94 -10.11 9.32 -13.79
N PHE A 95 -9.26 8.93 -12.86
CA PHE A 95 -7.85 9.32 -12.82
C PHE A 95 -6.98 8.52 -13.80
N VAL A 96 -7.22 7.22 -13.92
CA VAL A 96 -6.40 6.35 -14.78
C VAL A 96 -6.47 6.73 -16.26
N PRO A 97 -7.64 7.00 -16.86
CA PRO A 97 -7.69 7.48 -18.23
C PRO A 97 -6.98 8.83 -18.43
N ILE A 98 -7.12 9.74 -17.47
CA ILE A 98 -6.43 11.06 -17.49
C ILE A 98 -4.91 10.84 -17.47
N PHE A 99 -4.42 9.99 -16.56
CA PHE A 99 -3.00 9.65 -16.47
C PHE A 99 -2.46 9.10 -17.79
N PHE A 100 -3.18 8.17 -18.42
CA PHE A 100 -2.75 7.60 -19.70
C PHE A 100 -2.85 8.61 -20.88
N SER A 101 -3.75 9.56 -20.82
CA SER A 101 -3.83 10.65 -21.83
C SER A 101 -2.62 11.59 -21.78
N PHE A 102 -2.05 11.81 -20.59
CA PHE A 102 -0.87 12.64 -20.37
C PHE A 102 0.41 11.83 -20.13
N TYR A 103 0.39 10.53 -20.46
CA TYR A 103 1.48 9.62 -20.15
C TYR A 103 2.83 10.06 -20.72
N ASP A 104 2.87 10.46 -21.99
CA ASP A 104 4.11 10.85 -22.67
C ASP A 104 4.65 12.18 -22.13
N ASP A 105 3.77 13.13 -21.78
CA ASP A 105 4.15 14.40 -21.17
C ASP A 105 4.73 14.17 -19.76
N ILE A 106 4.07 13.36 -18.95
CA ILE A 106 4.53 13.00 -17.60
C ILE A 106 5.89 12.29 -17.68
N LYS A 107 6.02 11.36 -18.62
CA LYS A 107 7.25 10.60 -18.84
C LYS A 107 8.40 11.54 -19.24
N SER A 108 8.18 12.43 -20.20
CA SER A 108 9.21 13.34 -20.68
C SER A 108 9.60 14.37 -19.62
N TYR A 109 8.64 14.92 -18.88
CA TYR A 109 8.91 15.96 -17.89
C TYR A 109 9.56 15.44 -16.60
N LEU A 110 9.03 14.35 -16.02
CA LEU A 110 9.47 13.85 -14.71
C LEU A 110 10.66 12.89 -14.78
N PHE A 111 10.82 12.16 -15.88
CA PHE A 111 11.79 11.08 -15.97
C PHE A 111 12.81 11.24 -17.09
N GLN A 112 12.96 12.44 -17.63
CA GLN A 112 13.89 12.75 -18.73
C GLN A 112 15.36 12.37 -18.40
N SER A 113 15.77 12.53 -17.14
CA SER A 113 17.12 12.23 -16.69
C SER A 113 17.38 10.75 -16.35
N ASN A 114 16.33 9.90 -16.33
CA ASN A 114 16.44 8.48 -15.96
C ASN A 114 15.68 7.59 -16.93
N GLU A 115 16.37 7.17 -18.00
CA GLU A 115 15.81 6.33 -19.05
C GLU A 115 15.25 5.00 -18.52
N THR A 116 15.90 4.41 -17.52
CA THR A 116 15.45 3.15 -16.92
C THR A 116 14.10 3.34 -16.21
N LEU A 117 13.96 4.39 -15.40
CA LEU A 117 12.72 4.67 -14.69
C LEU A 117 11.59 5.03 -15.67
N SER A 118 11.89 5.76 -16.74
CA SER A 118 10.91 6.19 -17.74
C SER A 118 10.21 5.02 -18.44
N LYS A 119 10.87 3.88 -18.58
CA LYS A 119 10.26 2.65 -19.17
C LYS A 119 9.22 2.01 -18.28
N TYR A 120 9.25 2.25 -16.98
CA TYR A 120 8.39 1.59 -15.97
C TYR A 120 7.39 2.54 -15.29
N VAL A 121 7.19 3.74 -15.83
CA VAL A 121 6.26 4.73 -15.25
C VAL A 121 4.84 4.17 -15.07
N TYR A 122 4.35 3.36 -16.01
CA TYR A 122 3.03 2.74 -15.91
C TYR A 122 2.89 1.80 -14.70
N VAL A 123 4.00 1.19 -14.24
CA VAL A 123 4.01 0.29 -13.08
C VAL A 123 3.66 1.04 -11.80
N ILE A 124 3.97 2.34 -11.72
CA ILE A 124 3.64 3.20 -10.57
C ILE A 124 2.14 3.18 -10.28
N ILE A 125 1.31 3.31 -11.33
CA ILE A 125 -0.15 3.30 -11.17
C ILE A 125 -0.64 1.93 -10.70
N TYR A 126 -0.13 0.83 -11.26
CA TYR A 126 -0.53 -0.51 -10.81
C TYR A 126 -0.17 -0.75 -9.34
N ILE A 127 1.03 -0.37 -8.91
CA ILE A 127 1.44 -0.48 -7.51
C ILE A 127 0.56 0.41 -6.64
N ALA A 128 0.33 1.68 -7.02
CA ALA A 128 -0.46 2.63 -6.24
C ALA A 128 -1.93 2.18 -6.09
N VAL A 129 -2.54 1.62 -7.13
CA VAL A 129 -3.89 1.05 -7.08
C VAL A 129 -3.92 -0.16 -6.16
N SER A 130 -3.00 -1.10 -6.33
CA SER A 130 -2.94 -2.33 -5.52
C SER A 130 -2.73 -2.01 -4.03
N THR A 131 -1.81 -1.10 -3.73
CA THR A 131 -1.54 -0.68 -2.34
C THR A 131 -2.70 0.10 -1.74
N SER A 132 -3.46 0.89 -2.53
CA SER A 132 -4.67 1.57 -2.06
C SER A 132 -5.72 0.59 -1.57
N PHE A 133 -6.05 -0.43 -2.35
CA PHE A 133 -7.00 -1.47 -1.93
C PHE A 133 -6.46 -2.28 -0.75
N PHE A 134 -5.18 -2.61 -0.75
CA PHE A 134 -4.56 -3.30 0.36
C PHE A 134 -4.73 -2.52 1.68
N GLU A 135 -4.47 -1.21 1.70
CA GLU A 135 -4.63 -0.38 2.90
C GLU A 135 -6.09 -0.29 3.37
N ILE A 136 -7.06 -0.29 2.45
CA ILE A 136 -8.49 -0.33 2.81
C ILE A 136 -8.84 -1.67 3.48
N PHE A 137 -8.46 -2.80 2.88
CA PHE A 137 -8.70 -4.12 3.48
C PHE A 137 -7.94 -4.30 4.80
N TYR A 138 -6.73 -3.77 4.89
CA TYR A 138 -5.97 -3.74 6.14
C TYR A 138 -6.70 -2.95 7.23
N SER A 139 -7.30 -1.79 6.89
CA SER A 139 -8.12 -1.01 7.83
C SER A 139 -9.34 -1.79 8.33
N TRP A 140 -9.97 -2.61 7.47
CA TRP A 140 -11.06 -3.50 7.86
C TRP A 140 -10.62 -4.59 8.85
N LEU A 141 -9.44 -5.15 8.66
CA LEU A 141 -8.87 -6.13 9.60
C LEU A 141 -8.60 -5.49 10.97
N ARG A 142 -8.09 -4.26 10.97
CA ARG A 142 -7.82 -3.51 12.21
C ARG A 142 -9.10 -3.24 13.01
N VAL A 143 -10.16 -2.76 12.38
CA VAL A 143 -11.42 -2.46 13.10
C VAL A 143 -12.15 -3.72 13.55
N LYS A 144 -11.89 -4.88 12.93
CA LYS A 144 -12.38 -6.19 13.35
C LYS A 144 -11.47 -6.91 14.36
N LEU A 145 -10.48 -6.21 14.94
CA LEU A 145 -9.51 -6.75 15.91
C LEU A 145 -8.69 -7.94 15.38
N LYS A 146 -8.47 -8.01 14.07
CA LYS A 146 -7.61 -9.01 13.41
C LYS A 146 -6.29 -8.38 12.94
N SER A 147 -5.75 -7.46 13.75
CA SER A 147 -4.55 -6.68 13.39
C SER A 147 -3.30 -7.53 13.20
N VAL A 148 -3.16 -8.64 13.93
CA VAL A 148 -2.01 -9.55 13.79
C VAL A 148 -1.93 -10.14 12.38
N PHE A 149 -3.05 -10.62 11.86
CA PHE A 149 -3.11 -11.15 10.49
C PHE A 149 -2.88 -10.06 9.44
N GLY A 150 -3.44 -8.87 9.67
CA GLY A 150 -3.20 -7.72 8.81
C GLY A 150 -1.72 -7.30 8.75
N ASN A 151 -1.05 -7.23 9.91
CA ASN A 151 0.37 -6.91 9.98
C ASN A 151 1.25 -7.99 9.35
N PHE A 152 0.90 -9.26 9.53
CA PHE A 152 1.59 -10.36 8.85
C PHE A 152 1.56 -10.17 7.32
N LEU A 153 0.38 -9.90 6.75
CA LEU A 153 0.24 -9.64 5.32
C LEU A 153 0.95 -8.36 4.85
N LYS A 154 0.99 -7.33 5.68
CA LYS A 154 1.60 -6.04 5.33
C LYS A 154 3.12 -6.05 5.41
N GLU A 155 3.65 -6.62 6.47
CA GLU A 155 5.06 -6.49 6.81
C GLU A 155 5.90 -7.72 6.43
N LEU A 156 5.36 -8.92 6.65
CA LEU A 156 6.12 -10.15 6.44
C LEU A 156 5.98 -10.67 5.01
N TYR A 157 4.75 -10.78 4.51
CA TYR A 157 4.48 -11.40 3.19
C TYR A 157 5.25 -10.75 2.03
N PRO A 158 5.36 -9.40 1.91
CA PRO A 158 6.10 -8.78 0.82
C PRO A 158 7.63 -8.93 0.90
N ARG A 159 8.15 -9.41 2.04
CA ARG A 159 9.59 -9.52 2.29
C ARG A 159 10.11 -10.96 2.23
N VAL A 160 9.21 -11.95 2.22
CA VAL A 160 9.50 -13.38 2.04
C VAL A 160 9.41 -13.77 0.58
#